data_0f8feb6c92ee39a8e8fd319859a5ad06
#
_entry.id   0f8feb6c92ee39a8e8fd319859a5ad06
#
_cell.length_a   1.000
_cell.length_b   1.000
_cell.length_c   1.000
_cell.angle_alpha   90.00
_cell.angle_beta   90.00
_cell.angle_gamma   90.00
#
_symmetry.space_group_name_H-M   'P 1'
#
loop_
_entity.id
_entity.type
_entity.pdbx_description
1 polymer ?
#
loop_
_entity_poly.entity_id
_entity_poly.type
_entity_poly.pdbx_seq_one_letter_code
_entity_poly.pdbx_strand_id
1 'polypeptide(L)'
;MGQKLPILLSSLLLAGTAAYAQNQNNGTLSGDLMTNVNFFNRDTAIDAAGNPLYDNLLSGGESWLSLRYSNYGFTGFIRMDAFHNSNLRFPTQPTTGFGIGAWSLSKDFQKLSITGGYIYDQIGSGIIFRAYEDRGLLIDNALVGLRLKYDLTDNISVKAFTGQQKNLFDRYNPVIKGINMEGSFSIKDKVFFNPGVGAINRTLDKGSMDAVITRINALPVEERKEPKYNMYALTAYNMLSAGNFSWYVEGAYKSKEAFNDYNGNIRVSDGSLFYTNMSYAFKGLAINATAKRTQNFVMRTSPSELANMGMVNWQPIVAQIRPQRLIARYTPQSLDWSEMALGGNILYSPNDEYDFNVSYTHINTIEKLKLYREAYFETNIRSIENVRLQLGLHYMNYNQEYYQFKPGHEMVKAITPFAEFAYKLSPKKSITVQAQYMDTKQDFGSWAFLQLEYALAPKWSFAVSDMYNIRPAKSGEKKQHYYNAFVAYTKGAHRFSAAWVKQVEGINCTGGVCRYEPAFNGLRVMITSSF
;
A
#
# COMPACT_ATOMS: atom_id res chain seq x y z
N MET A 1 -6.57 29.87 -17.63
CA MET A 1 -5.54 28.94 -17.14
C MET A 1 -4.88 29.31 -15.79
N GLY A 2 -5.23 30.43 -15.15
CA GLY A 2 -4.49 31.03 -14.04
C GLY A 2 -5.07 30.92 -12.62
N GLN A 3 -6.20 30.23 -12.37
CA GLN A 3 -6.89 30.38 -11.07
C GLN A 3 -6.72 29.23 -10.04
N LYS A 4 -6.15 28.09 -10.41
CA LYS A 4 -6.09 26.92 -9.50
C LYS A 4 -4.70 26.63 -8.89
N LEU A 5 -3.63 27.15 -9.48
CA LEU A 5 -2.29 27.09 -8.87
C LEU A 5 -2.18 27.89 -7.56
N PRO A 6 -2.84 29.06 -7.40
CA PRO A 6 -2.83 29.80 -6.13
C PRO A 6 -3.53 29.08 -4.97
N ILE A 7 -4.45 28.12 -5.21
CA ILE A 7 -5.10 27.36 -4.13
C ILE A 7 -4.11 26.37 -3.48
N LEU A 8 -3.24 25.75 -4.25
CA LEU A 8 -2.15 24.89 -3.74
C LEU A 8 -1.10 25.71 -2.97
N LEU A 9 -0.84 26.96 -3.38
CA LEU A 9 0.07 27.87 -2.70
C LEU A 9 -0.54 28.55 -1.46
N SER A 10 -1.85 28.81 -1.43
CA SER A 10 -2.53 29.40 -0.27
C SER A 10 -2.67 28.42 0.91
N SER A 11 -2.71 27.12 0.67
CA SER A 11 -2.68 26.09 1.73
C SER A 11 -1.34 26.10 2.49
N LEU A 12 -0.26 26.55 1.87
CA LEU A 12 1.07 26.71 2.49
C LEU A 12 1.12 27.87 3.51
N LEU A 13 0.38 28.95 3.27
CA LEU A 13 0.35 30.12 4.17
C LEU A 13 -0.48 29.85 5.45
N LEU A 14 -1.51 29.02 5.37
CA LEU A 14 -2.36 28.65 6.51
C LEU A 14 -1.64 27.71 7.51
N ALA A 15 -0.73 26.86 7.07
CA ALA A 15 0.03 25.97 7.96
C ALA A 15 1.00 26.72 8.89
N GLY A 16 1.51 27.87 8.47
CA GLY A 16 2.43 28.69 9.28
C GLY A 16 1.78 29.45 10.44
N THR A 17 0.48 29.72 10.38
CA THR A 17 -0.24 30.49 11.41
C THR A 17 -0.85 29.62 12.50
N ALA A 18 -1.11 28.35 12.25
CA ALA A 18 -1.72 27.41 13.22
C ALA A 18 -0.76 27.02 14.37
N ALA A 19 0.57 27.10 14.16
CA ALA A 19 1.57 26.74 15.16
C ALA A 19 1.64 27.67 16.38
N TYR A 20 1.00 28.84 16.34
CA TYR A 20 1.02 29.84 17.44
C TYR A 20 -0.22 29.78 18.37
N ALA A 21 -1.19 28.90 18.12
CA ALA A 21 -2.48 28.94 18.79
C ALA A 21 -2.64 27.93 19.97
N GLN A 22 -1.58 27.33 20.47
CA GLN A 22 -1.67 26.40 21.63
C GLN A 22 -1.68 27.17 22.97
N ASN A 23 -2.87 27.48 23.48
CA ASN A 23 -3.05 27.88 24.86
C ASN A 23 -3.46 26.65 25.68
N GLN A 24 -2.71 26.30 26.72
CA GLN A 24 -2.80 25.04 27.47
C GLN A 24 -4.17 24.68 28.09
N ASN A 25 -5.14 25.61 28.11
CA ASN A 25 -6.46 25.40 28.70
C ASN A 25 -7.61 25.16 27.68
N ASN A 26 -7.34 25.20 26.36
CA ASN A 26 -8.39 25.21 25.32
C ASN A 26 -8.40 23.97 24.40
N GLY A 27 -7.87 22.84 24.85
CA GLY A 27 -7.78 21.61 24.05
C GLY A 27 -6.51 21.56 23.19
N THR A 28 -6.36 20.47 22.43
CA THR A 28 -5.18 20.22 21.59
C THR A 28 -5.56 20.31 20.11
N LEU A 29 -4.94 21.23 19.39
CA LEU A 29 -5.00 21.31 17.94
C LEU A 29 -3.73 20.68 17.34
N SER A 30 -3.88 19.83 16.34
CA SER A 30 -2.78 19.27 15.55
C SER A 30 -3.18 19.18 14.08
N GLY A 31 -2.20 19.12 13.20
CA GLY A 31 -2.48 19.00 11.78
C GLY A 31 -1.30 18.47 10.98
N ASP A 32 -1.58 18.04 9.76
CA ASP A 32 -0.58 17.67 8.77
C ASP A 32 -0.94 18.23 7.39
N LEU A 33 0.08 18.63 6.67
CA LEU A 33 0.01 19.01 5.27
C LEU A 33 0.95 18.12 4.46
N MET A 34 0.44 17.53 3.40
CA MET A 34 1.24 16.87 2.37
C MET A 34 0.87 17.46 1.01
N THR A 35 1.85 17.94 0.27
CA THR A 35 1.67 18.45 -1.09
C THR A 35 2.70 17.85 -2.00
N ASN A 36 2.27 17.35 -3.15
CA ASN A 36 3.09 16.82 -4.22
C ASN A 36 2.76 17.54 -5.52
N VAL A 37 3.78 18.07 -6.21
CA VAL A 37 3.63 18.77 -7.49
C VAL A 37 4.60 18.19 -8.49
N ASN A 38 4.10 17.85 -9.67
CA ASN A 38 4.85 17.31 -10.79
C ASN A 38 4.83 18.31 -11.95
N PHE A 39 5.99 18.58 -12.53
CA PHE A 39 6.13 19.30 -13.78
C PHE A 39 6.61 18.31 -14.83
N PHE A 40 5.80 18.12 -15.88
CA PHE A 40 6.01 17.11 -16.90
C PHE A 40 6.84 17.64 -18.05
N ASN A 41 7.91 16.93 -18.39
CA ASN A 41 8.75 17.19 -19.54
C ASN A 41 8.57 16.06 -20.56
N ARG A 42 8.20 16.43 -21.80
CA ARG A 42 7.94 15.45 -22.86
C ARG A 42 9.21 14.68 -23.22
N ASP A 43 9.12 13.36 -23.24
CA ASP A 43 10.23 12.46 -23.60
C ASP A 43 9.69 11.23 -24.36
N THR A 44 9.71 11.30 -25.69
CA THR A 44 9.22 10.23 -26.56
C THR A 44 10.10 8.97 -26.52
N ALA A 45 11.35 9.08 -26.02
CA ALA A 45 12.26 7.93 -25.94
C ALA A 45 11.86 6.92 -24.85
N ILE A 46 10.99 7.32 -23.92
CA ILE A 46 10.50 6.48 -22.81
C ILE A 46 8.96 6.44 -22.74
N ASP A 47 8.28 6.82 -23.83
CA ASP A 47 6.82 6.93 -23.92
C ASP A 47 6.18 7.93 -22.92
N ALA A 48 6.97 8.89 -22.39
CA ALA A 48 6.47 10.03 -21.62
C ALA A 48 5.97 11.13 -22.56
N ALA A 49 4.99 10.82 -23.38
CA ALA A 49 4.39 11.68 -24.40
C ALA A 49 3.04 11.10 -24.86
N GLY A 50 2.30 11.81 -25.70
CA GLY A 50 1.05 11.31 -26.30
C GLY A 50 -0.12 11.27 -25.31
N ASN A 51 -0.02 12.01 -24.21
CA ASN A 51 -1.11 12.17 -23.26
C ASN A 51 -1.22 13.62 -22.76
N PRO A 52 -2.39 14.04 -22.24
CA PRO A 52 -2.63 15.43 -21.87
C PRO A 52 -1.61 16.04 -20.88
N LEU A 53 -1.04 15.25 -19.98
CA LEU A 53 -0.08 15.74 -18.98
C LEU A 53 1.21 16.25 -19.61
N TYR A 54 1.72 15.55 -20.62
CA TYR A 54 2.96 15.90 -21.31
C TYR A 54 2.76 16.86 -22.49
N ASP A 55 1.60 16.75 -23.17
CA ASP A 55 1.39 17.45 -24.43
C ASP A 55 0.75 18.83 -24.21
N ASN A 56 -0.10 19.01 -23.18
CA ASN A 56 -0.91 20.21 -23.01
C ASN A 56 -0.88 20.82 -21.60
N LEU A 57 -0.95 19.99 -20.53
CA LEU A 57 -1.15 20.47 -19.16
C LEU A 57 0.15 20.84 -18.47
N LEU A 58 1.20 20.09 -18.72
CA LEU A 58 2.58 20.27 -18.29
C LEU A 58 2.80 20.30 -16.76
N SER A 59 1.75 20.23 -15.96
CA SER A 59 1.84 20.15 -14.50
C SER A 59 0.64 19.42 -13.92
N GLY A 60 0.87 18.79 -12.77
CA GLY A 60 -0.14 18.12 -11.98
C GLY A 60 0.31 17.99 -10.54
N GLY A 61 -0.63 17.67 -9.64
CA GLY A 61 -0.27 17.46 -8.24
C GLY A 61 -1.46 17.29 -7.32
N GLU A 62 -1.14 16.98 -6.09
CA GLU A 62 -2.10 16.70 -5.03
C GLU A 62 -1.70 17.41 -3.74
N SER A 63 -2.71 17.77 -2.93
CA SER A 63 -2.50 18.33 -1.60
C SER A 63 -3.56 17.82 -0.62
N TRP A 64 -3.12 17.46 0.58
CA TRP A 64 -3.97 17.03 1.70
C TRP A 64 -3.61 17.86 2.92
N LEU A 65 -4.57 18.60 3.45
CA LEU A 65 -4.46 19.34 4.71
C LEU A 65 -5.41 18.71 5.73
N SER A 66 -4.87 18.09 6.77
CA SER A 66 -5.62 17.49 7.86
C SER A 66 -5.52 18.35 9.11
N LEU A 67 -6.63 18.55 9.80
CA LEU A 67 -6.71 19.23 11.10
C LEU A 67 -7.46 18.35 12.09
N ARG A 68 -6.97 18.27 13.32
CA ARG A 68 -7.58 17.55 14.42
C ARG A 68 -7.62 18.43 15.66
N TYR A 69 -8.79 18.51 16.28
CA TYR A 69 -8.99 19.21 17.55
C TYR A 69 -9.60 18.27 18.58
N SER A 70 -9.00 18.18 19.77
CA SER A 70 -9.47 17.34 20.86
C SER A 70 -9.69 18.16 22.12
N ASN A 71 -10.88 18.05 22.72
CA ASN A 71 -11.24 18.71 23.97
C ASN A 71 -12.40 17.99 24.64
N TYR A 72 -12.40 17.88 25.99
CA TYR A 72 -13.46 17.27 26.82
C TYR A 72 -13.94 15.89 26.33
N GLY A 73 -13.01 15.04 25.83
CA GLY A 73 -13.31 13.72 25.28
C GLY A 73 -13.99 13.75 23.91
N PHE A 74 -14.15 14.92 23.29
CA PHE A 74 -14.49 15.05 21.87
C PHE A 74 -13.23 15.15 21.03
N THR A 75 -13.25 14.52 19.87
CA THR A 75 -12.23 14.69 18.83
C THR A 75 -12.91 14.98 17.50
N GLY A 76 -12.69 16.19 17.01
CA GLY A 76 -13.08 16.61 15.65
C GLY A 76 -11.91 16.46 14.70
N PHE A 77 -12.16 15.96 13.49
CA PHE A 77 -11.20 15.83 12.42
C PHE A 77 -11.80 16.37 11.12
N ILE A 78 -11.00 17.10 10.36
CA ILE A 78 -11.33 17.53 9.00
C ILE A 78 -10.10 17.43 8.10
N ARG A 79 -10.28 16.96 6.87
CA ARG A 79 -9.26 16.95 5.84
C ARG A 79 -9.79 17.62 4.56
N MET A 80 -8.98 18.50 4.01
CA MET A 80 -9.21 19.13 2.73
C MET A 80 -8.29 18.50 1.70
N ASP A 81 -8.85 18.02 0.59
CA ASP A 81 -8.14 17.38 -0.50
C ASP A 81 -8.21 18.28 -1.74
N ALA A 82 -7.07 18.46 -2.41
CA ALA A 82 -6.99 19.20 -3.67
C ALA A 82 -6.21 18.36 -4.69
N PHE A 83 -6.78 18.19 -5.87
CA PHE A 83 -6.19 17.51 -7.02
C PHE A 83 -6.15 18.50 -8.19
N HIS A 84 -5.01 18.61 -8.83
CA HIS A 84 -4.81 19.40 -10.03
C HIS A 84 -4.14 18.53 -11.09
N ASN A 85 -4.87 18.15 -12.12
CA ASN A 85 -4.38 17.26 -13.18
C ASN A 85 -3.65 16.01 -12.61
N SER A 86 -4.16 15.45 -11.51
CA SER A 86 -3.58 14.29 -10.85
C SER A 86 -3.77 13.03 -11.67
N ASN A 87 -2.70 12.26 -11.86
CA ASN A 87 -2.72 10.97 -12.57
C ASN A 87 -2.75 9.75 -11.62
N LEU A 88 -2.93 9.98 -10.32
CA LEU A 88 -2.92 8.90 -9.33
C LEU A 88 -4.10 7.94 -9.51
N ARG A 89 -5.29 8.45 -9.88
CA ARG A 89 -6.49 7.62 -10.07
C ARG A 89 -6.51 6.92 -11.42
N PHE A 90 -6.27 7.70 -12.48
CA PHE A 90 -6.24 7.23 -13.86
C PHE A 90 -5.00 7.80 -14.55
N PRO A 91 -4.03 6.95 -14.92
CA PRO A 91 -2.76 7.40 -15.49
C PRO A 91 -2.88 8.29 -16.73
N THR A 92 -3.90 8.02 -17.58
CA THR A 92 -4.12 8.73 -18.85
C THR A 92 -5.23 9.77 -18.80
N GLN A 93 -6.03 9.81 -17.72
CA GLN A 93 -7.16 10.73 -17.55
C GLN A 93 -6.97 11.52 -16.24
N PRO A 94 -6.25 12.65 -16.27
CA PRO A 94 -5.95 13.40 -15.08
C PRO A 94 -7.20 13.96 -14.39
N THR A 95 -7.23 13.84 -13.07
CA THR A 95 -8.34 14.29 -12.22
C THR A 95 -8.04 15.66 -11.66
N THR A 96 -9.03 16.57 -11.69
CA THR A 96 -8.97 17.88 -11.04
C THR A 96 -10.19 18.06 -10.16
N GLY A 97 -9.97 18.46 -8.89
CA GLY A 97 -11.05 18.69 -7.93
C GLY A 97 -10.51 19.23 -6.62
N PHE A 98 -11.38 19.85 -5.84
CA PHE A 98 -11.10 20.35 -4.49
C PHE A 98 -12.34 20.16 -3.61
N GLY A 99 -12.14 19.76 -2.36
CA GLY A 99 -13.24 19.60 -1.43
C GLY A 99 -12.82 19.05 -0.07
N ILE A 100 -13.83 18.80 0.77
CA ILE A 100 -13.65 18.08 2.03
C ILE A 100 -13.42 16.61 1.70
N GLY A 101 -12.18 16.17 1.89
CA GLY A 101 -11.78 14.79 1.64
C GLY A 101 -12.26 13.83 2.73
N ALA A 102 -12.26 14.27 4.00
CA ALA A 102 -12.78 13.52 5.13
C ALA A 102 -13.14 14.43 6.28
N TRP A 103 -14.08 14.00 7.13
CA TRP A 103 -14.36 14.62 8.42
C TRP A 103 -14.89 13.55 9.38
N SER A 104 -14.64 13.71 10.67
CA SER A 104 -15.28 12.88 11.70
C SER A 104 -15.42 13.62 13.01
N LEU A 105 -16.40 13.21 13.79
CA LEU A 105 -16.57 13.63 15.16
C LEU A 105 -16.67 12.38 16.04
N SER A 106 -15.79 12.28 17.02
CA SER A 106 -15.77 11.20 17.99
C SER A 106 -16.02 11.72 19.39
N LYS A 107 -16.70 10.91 20.19
CA LYS A 107 -16.85 11.13 21.64
C LYS A 107 -16.54 9.83 22.35
N ASP A 108 -15.59 9.90 23.29
CA ASP A 108 -15.25 8.81 24.18
C ASP A 108 -15.90 9.03 25.55
N PHE A 109 -16.66 8.03 26.01
CA PHE A 109 -17.18 7.87 27.35
C PHE A 109 -16.32 6.79 28.06
N GLN A 110 -16.65 6.46 29.33
CA GLN A 110 -15.83 5.46 30.06
C GLN A 110 -15.68 4.11 29.35
N LYS A 111 -16.77 3.54 28.82
CA LYS A 111 -16.82 2.24 28.16
C LYS A 111 -17.32 2.29 26.72
N LEU A 112 -17.79 3.44 26.26
CA LEU A 112 -18.43 3.61 24.96
C LEU A 112 -17.71 4.69 24.17
N SER A 113 -17.29 4.36 22.95
CA SER A 113 -16.80 5.32 21.97
C SER A 113 -17.75 5.37 20.78
N ILE A 114 -18.14 6.57 20.39
CA ILE A 114 -19.04 6.84 19.26
C ILE A 114 -18.28 7.70 18.26
N THR A 115 -18.28 7.30 16.98
CA THR A 115 -17.69 8.08 15.89
C THR A 115 -18.68 8.21 14.75
N GLY A 116 -18.97 9.44 14.35
CA GLY A 116 -19.76 9.75 13.14
C GLY A 116 -18.90 10.44 12.08
N GLY A 117 -19.24 10.25 10.80
CA GLY A 117 -18.50 10.79 9.67
C GLY A 117 -17.68 9.74 8.94
N TYR A 118 -16.45 10.08 8.55
CA TYR A 118 -15.54 9.15 7.87
C TYR A 118 -14.83 8.26 8.88
N ILE A 119 -14.96 6.95 8.71
CA ILE A 119 -14.49 5.91 9.62
C ILE A 119 -13.40 5.13 8.92
N TYR A 120 -12.20 5.12 9.50
CA TYR A 120 -11.09 4.25 9.16
C TYR A 120 -11.00 3.18 10.23
N ASP A 121 -11.17 1.91 9.84
CA ASP A 121 -11.24 0.78 10.77
C ASP A 121 -10.94 -0.54 10.05
N GLN A 122 -10.68 -1.60 10.81
CA GLN A 122 -10.49 -2.95 10.27
C GLN A 122 -11.00 -4.02 11.24
N ILE A 123 -11.25 -5.23 10.72
CA ILE A 123 -11.57 -6.44 11.47
C ILE A 123 -10.43 -7.43 11.30
N GLY A 124 -9.86 -7.93 12.39
CA GLY A 124 -8.70 -8.82 12.37
C GLY A 124 -7.53 -8.21 11.61
N SER A 125 -6.93 -8.97 10.68
CA SER A 125 -5.86 -8.46 9.80
C SER A 125 -6.37 -7.59 8.65
N GLY A 126 -7.69 -7.44 8.50
CA GLY A 126 -8.33 -6.72 7.40
C GLY A 126 -8.89 -7.61 6.28
N ILE A 127 -8.83 -8.91 6.44
CA ILE A 127 -9.21 -9.89 5.42
C ILE A 127 -10.67 -9.76 5.00
N ILE A 128 -11.61 -9.50 5.93
CA ILE A 128 -13.01 -9.28 5.58
C ILE A 128 -13.38 -7.80 5.48
N PHE A 129 -12.65 -6.92 6.19
CA PHE A 129 -12.90 -5.47 6.17
C PHE A 129 -11.67 -4.69 6.59
N ARG A 130 -11.27 -3.73 5.74
CA ARG A 130 -10.26 -2.72 6.07
C ARG A 130 -10.56 -1.42 5.34
N ALA A 131 -10.92 -0.39 6.09
CA ALA A 131 -11.04 0.99 5.62
C ALA A 131 -9.77 1.76 6.02
N TYR A 132 -8.97 2.19 5.03
CA TYR A 132 -7.68 2.84 5.24
C TYR A 132 -7.38 3.87 4.15
N GLU A 133 -6.35 4.68 4.37
CA GLU A 133 -5.81 5.63 3.42
C GLU A 133 -4.38 5.24 3.02
N ASP A 134 -4.10 5.26 1.71
CA ASP A 134 -2.75 5.26 1.13
C ASP A 134 -2.71 6.33 0.04
N ARG A 135 -2.08 7.47 0.36
CA ARG A 135 -2.01 8.63 -0.55
C ARG A 135 -1.19 8.34 -1.80
N GLY A 136 -0.17 7.49 -1.70
CA GLY A 136 0.68 7.10 -2.83
C GLY A 136 -0.04 6.26 -3.88
N LEU A 137 -0.98 5.43 -3.44
CA LEU A 137 -1.85 4.62 -4.30
C LEU A 137 -3.20 5.28 -4.61
N LEU A 138 -3.48 6.43 -3.98
CA LEU A 138 -4.80 7.09 -3.93
C LEU A 138 -5.91 6.13 -3.47
N ILE A 139 -5.60 5.27 -2.52
CA ILE A 139 -6.60 4.47 -1.82
C ILE A 139 -7.12 5.31 -0.65
N ASP A 140 -8.42 5.49 -0.60
CA ASP A 140 -9.12 6.10 0.52
C ASP A 140 -10.53 5.50 0.56
N ASN A 141 -10.64 4.36 1.23
CA ASN A 141 -11.84 3.53 1.28
C ASN A 141 -12.58 3.64 2.62
N ALA A 142 -12.47 4.79 3.30
CA ALA A 142 -13.24 5.09 4.51
C ALA A 142 -14.74 4.83 4.34
N LEU A 143 -15.43 4.47 5.42
CA LEU A 143 -16.89 4.45 5.46
C LEU A 143 -17.42 5.79 5.95
N VAL A 144 -18.39 6.35 5.26
CA VAL A 144 -19.16 7.51 5.72
C VAL A 144 -20.38 7.00 6.48
N GLY A 145 -20.36 7.09 7.80
CA GLY A 145 -21.41 6.49 8.60
C GLY A 145 -21.22 6.64 10.12
N LEU A 146 -21.57 5.60 10.85
CA LEU A 146 -21.52 5.54 12.30
C LEU A 146 -20.75 4.31 12.76
N ARG A 147 -19.89 4.48 13.79
CA ARG A 147 -19.20 3.42 14.51
C ARG A 147 -19.46 3.55 16.01
N LEU A 148 -19.74 2.41 16.63
CA LEU A 148 -19.85 2.25 18.09
C LEU A 148 -18.79 1.24 18.52
N LYS A 149 -18.05 1.52 19.57
CA LYS A 149 -17.17 0.57 20.27
C LYS A 149 -17.57 0.56 21.74
N TYR A 150 -17.77 -0.63 22.28
CA TYR A 150 -18.17 -0.80 23.68
C TYR A 150 -17.28 -1.85 24.36
N ASP A 151 -16.68 -1.47 25.48
CA ASP A 151 -15.87 -2.38 26.31
C ASP A 151 -16.82 -3.11 27.28
N LEU A 152 -17.19 -4.36 26.92
CA LEU A 152 -18.07 -5.22 27.72
C LEU A 152 -17.46 -5.52 29.08
N THR A 153 -16.18 -5.88 29.08
CA THR A 153 -15.33 -6.09 30.26
C THR A 153 -13.97 -5.47 30.00
N ASP A 154 -13.07 -5.53 30.97
CA ASP A 154 -11.68 -5.05 30.79
C ASP A 154 -10.91 -5.86 29.72
N ASN A 155 -11.38 -7.07 29.42
CA ASN A 155 -10.73 -7.99 28.49
C ASN A 155 -11.51 -8.22 27.19
N ILE A 156 -12.75 -7.74 27.06
CA ILE A 156 -13.61 -8.00 25.89
C ILE A 156 -14.20 -6.69 25.39
N SER A 157 -13.99 -6.40 24.13
CA SER A 157 -14.61 -5.27 23.43
C SER A 157 -15.45 -5.72 22.24
N VAL A 158 -16.52 -4.98 21.97
CA VAL A 158 -17.39 -5.16 20.80
C VAL A 158 -17.42 -3.86 20.01
N LYS A 159 -17.34 -3.97 18.70
CA LYS A 159 -17.39 -2.88 17.76
C LYS A 159 -18.44 -3.15 16.71
N ALA A 160 -19.26 -2.16 16.38
CA ALA A 160 -20.23 -2.21 15.30
C ALA A 160 -20.16 -0.94 14.47
N PHE A 161 -20.34 -1.05 13.15
CA PHE A 161 -20.34 0.08 12.25
C PHE A 161 -21.30 -0.12 11.08
N THR A 162 -21.71 0.99 10.48
CA THR A 162 -22.49 1.02 9.24
C THR A 162 -22.14 2.27 8.44
N GLY A 163 -22.12 2.17 7.14
CA GLY A 163 -21.85 3.32 6.27
C GLY A 163 -21.77 2.96 4.79
N GLN A 164 -21.55 3.99 3.99
CA GLN A 164 -21.26 3.92 2.56
C GLN A 164 -19.77 4.21 2.34
N GLN A 165 -19.14 3.46 1.44
CA GLN A 165 -17.72 3.66 1.18
C GLN A 165 -17.48 4.95 0.38
N LYS A 166 -16.44 5.68 0.74
CA LYS A 166 -15.96 6.87 0.05
C LYS A 166 -15.55 6.57 -1.39
N ASN A 167 -15.82 7.50 -2.29
CA ASN A 167 -15.36 7.53 -3.67
C ASN A 167 -14.89 8.95 -4.03
N LEU A 168 -13.65 9.27 -3.73
CA LEU A 168 -13.03 10.59 -3.86
C LEU A 168 -13.75 11.64 -2.99
N PHE A 169 -14.57 12.54 -3.57
CA PHE A 169 -15.41 13.52 -2.86
C PHE A 169 -16.86 13.07 -2.70
N ASP A 170 -17.21 11.93 -3.26
CA ASP A 170 -18.51 11.30 -3.23
C ASP A 170 -18.46 9.96 -2.47
N ARG A 171 -19.48 9.14 -2.57
CA ARG A 171 -19.60 7.83 -1.95
C ARG A 171 -20.29 6.85 -2.89
N TYR A 172 -19.95 5.58 -2.72
CA TYR A 172 -20.68 4.50 -3.37
C TYR A 172 -22.05 4.32 -2.72
N ASN A 173 -23.06 3.93 -3.50
CA ASN A 173 -24.43 3.73 -3.01
C ASN A 173 -24.59 2.47 -2.12
N PRO A 174 -23.90 1.33 -2.37
CA PRO A 174 -24.00 0.15 -1.51
C PRO A 174 -23.67 0.45 -0.06
N VAL A 175 -24.37 -0.23 0.87
CA VAL A 175 -24.19 -0.06 2.30
C VAL A 175 -23.39 -1.24 2.87
N ILE A 176 -22.38 -0.91 3.68
CA ILE A 176 -21.58 -1.87 4.42
C ILE A 176 -21.92 -1.76 5.91
N LYS A 177 -22.14 -2.90 6.56
CA LYS A 177 -22.37 -3.04 8.00
C LYS A 177 -21.40 -4.06 8.55
N GLY A 178 -20.86 -3.82 9.74
CA GLY A 178 -19.92 -4.74 10.37
C GLY A 178 -20.10 -4.82 11.87
N ILE A 179 -19.73 -5.97 12.41
CA ILE A 179 -19.60 -6.22 13.84
C ILE A 179 -18.33 -7.00 14.10
N ASN A 180 -17.65 -6.68 15.18
CA ASN A 180 -16.45 -7.38 15.61
C ASN A 180 -16.43 -7.50 17.13
N MET A 181 -16.03 -8.64 17.65
CA MET A 181 -15.75 -8.86 19.06
C MET A 181 -14.34 -9.38 19.22
N GLU A 182 -13.60 -8.76 20.13
CA GLU A 182 -12.20 -9.08 20.42
C GLU A 182 -12.01 -9.30 21.91
N GLY A 183 -11.16 -10.27 22.25
CA GLY A 183 -10.75 -10.54 23.60
C GLY A 183 -9.23 -10.40 23.77
N SER A 184 -8.79 -10.10 25.00
CA SER A 184 -7.37 -10.09 25.38
C SER A 184 -7.22 -10.82 26.71
N PHE A 185 -6.54 -11.96 26.69
CA PHE A 185 -6.41 -12.84 27.85
C PHE A 185 -4.96 -13.24 28.08
N SER A 186 -4.63 -13.47 29.36
CA SER A 186 -3.32 -14.01 29.74
C SER A 186 -3.46 -15.24 30.64
N ILE A 187 -2.55 -16.19 30.48
CA ILE A 187 -2.41 -17.35 31.36
C ILE A 187 -1.11 -17.20 32.13
N LYS A 188 -1.20 -16.98 33.45
CA LYS A 188 -0.06 -16.83 34.36
C LYS A 188 0.95 -15.75 33.90
N ASP A 189 0.47 -14.70 33.19
CA ASP A 189 1.26 -13.61 32.61
C ASP A 189 2.44 -14.07 31.71
N LYS A 190 2.35 -15.28 31.17
CA LYS A 190 3.36 -15.86 30.28
C LYS A 190 2.86 -16.19 28.89
N VAL A 191 1.59 -16.51 28.77
CA VAL A 191 0.94 -16.79 27.50
C VAL A 191 -0.20 -15.81 27.29
N PHE A 192 -0.13 -15.05 26.23
CA PHE A 192 -1.13 -14.07 25.85
C PHE A 192 -1.86 -14.56 24.60
N PHE A 193 -3.18 -14.44 24.57
CA PHE A 193 -3.97 -14.76 23.37
C PHE A 193 -5.08 -13.75 23.20
N ASN A 194 -5.25 -13.31 21.97
CA ASN A 194 -6.20 -12.26 21.58
C ASN A 194 -7.15 -12.83 20.51
N PRO A 195 -8.17 -13.61 20.90
CA PRO A 195 -9.15 -14.14 19.96
C PRO A 195 -10.09 -13.04 19.49
N GLY A 196 -10.52 -13.15 18.25
CA GLY A 196 -11.55 -12.27 17.71
C GLY A 196 -12.43 -12.98 16.69
N VAL A 197 -13.66 -12.50 16.58
CA VAL A 197 -14.63 -12.91 15.57
C VAL A 197 -15.27 -11.69 14.96
N GLY A 198 -15.51 -11.72 13.67
CA GLY A 198 -16.10 -10.59 12.96
C GLY A 198 -17.02 -11.00 11.84
N ALA A 199 -17.95 -10.13 11.51
CA ALA A 199 -18.88 -10.30 10.41
C ALA A 199 -19.10 -8.98 9.69
N ILE A 200 -19.25 -9.02 8.38
CA ILE A 200 -19.75 -7.91 7.59
C ILE A 200 -20.91 -8.32 6.70
N ASN A 201 -21.76 -7.36 6.39
CA ASN A 201 -22.76 -7.44 5.33
C ASN A 201 -22.53 -6.26 4.38
N ARG A 202 -22.48 -6.53 3.07
CA ARG A 202 -22.58 -5.52 2.03
C ARG A 202 -23.90 -5.71 1.30
N THR A 203 -24.74 -4.65 1.24
CA THR A 203 -26.00 -4.63 0.50
C THR A 203 -25.84 -3.75 -0.73
N LEU A 204 -26.04 -4.30 -1.92
CA LEU A 204 -26.05 -3.55 -3.18
C LEU A 204 -27.25 -2.62 -3.25
N ASP A 205 -27.09 -1.49 -3.92
CA ASP A 205 -28.17 -0.64 -4.40
C ASP A 205 -28.75 -1.19 -5.73
N LYS A 206 -29.89 -0.63 -6.14
CA LYS A 206 -30.56 -1.05 -7.37
C LYS A 206 -29.67 -0.88 -8.62
N GLY A 207 -28.98 0.26 -8.74
CA GLY A 207 -28.13 0.52 -9.92
C GLY A 207 -26.97 -0.46 -10.05
N SER A 208 -26.29 -0.78 -8.94
CA SER A 208 -25.23 -1.80 -8.92
C SER A 208 -25.78 -3.19 -9.25
N MET A 209 -26.98 -3.54 -8.77
CA MET A 209 -27.61 -4.83 -9.11
C MET A 209 -28.04 -4.89 -10.58
N ASP A 210 -28.63 -3.84 -11.12
CA ASP A 210 -29.04 -3.79 -12.53
C ASP A 210 -27.82 -3.97 -13.46
N ALA A 211 -26.67 -3.38 -13.12
CA ALA A 211 -25.42 -3.57 -13.86
C ALA A 211 -24.92 -5.02 -13.81
N VAL A 212 -25.02 -5.68 -12.66
CA VAL A 212 -24.70 -7.11 -12.49
C VAL A 212 -25.61 -7.98 -13.33
N ILE A 213 -26.94 -7.75 -13.25
CA ILE A 213 -27.95 -8.52 -14.01
C ILE A 213 -27.72 -8.39 -15.52
N THR A 214 -27.44 -7.18 -15.99
CA THR A 214 -27.14 -6.92 -17.42
C THR A 214 -25.96 -7.78 -17.89
N ARG A 215 -24.88 -7.84 -17.11
CA ARG A 215 -23.70 -8.64 -17.44
C ARG A 215 -23.94 -10.15 -17.36
N ILE A 216 -24.72 -10.62 -16.36
CA ILE A 216 -25.08 -12.04 -16.25
C ILE A 216 -25.97 -12.45 -17.42
N ASN A 217 -26.91 -11.61 -17.85
CA ASN A 217 -27.78 -11.89 -18.98
C ASN A 217 -27.05 -11.94 -20.33
N ALA A 218 -25.85 -11.37 -20.42
CA ALA A 218 -24.98 -11.49 -21.59
C ALA A 218 -24.25 -12.85 -21.68
N LEU A 219 -24.25 -13.65 -20.60
CA LEU A 219 -23.66 -14.99 -20.60
C LEU A 219 -24.58 -16.02 -21.28
N PRO A 220 -24.04 -17.17 -21.76
CA PRO A 220 -24.82 -18.33 -22.14
C PRO A 220 -25.78 -18.76 -21.02
N VAL A 221 -26.99 -19.25 -21.38
CA VAL A 221 -28.05 -19.53 -20.40
C VAL A 221 -27.60 -20.50 -19.29
N GLU A 222 -26.80 -21.50 -19.67
CA GLU A 222 -26.26 -22.53 -18.79
C GLU A 222 -25.23 -21.99 -17.77
N GLU A 223 -24.62 -20.82 -18.02
CA GLU A 223 -23.63 -20.18 -17.13
C GLU A 223 -24.26 -19.13 -16.21
N ARG A 224 -25.53 -18.76 -16.46
CA ARG A 224 -26.23 -17.74 -15.67
C ARG A 224 -26.51 -18.25 -14.27
N LYS A 225 -26.06 -17.48 -13.27
CA LYS A 225 -26.35 -17.74 -11.86
C LYS A 225 -27.04 -16.53 -11.26
N GLU A 226 -28.00 -16.79 -10.38
CA GLU A 226 -28.77 -15.74 -9.71
C GLU A 226 -27.85 -14.88 -8.81
N PRO A 227 -27.74 -13.57 -9.04
CA PRO A 227 -27.02 -12.67 -8.16
C PRO A 227 -27.84 -12.35 -6.91
N LYS A 228 -27.14 -12.00 -5.80
CA LYS A 228 -27.78 -11.63 -4.56
C LYS A 228 -27.43 -10.18 -4.17
N TYR A 229 -28.43 -9.46 -3.64
CA TYR A 229 -28.21 -8.09 -3.12
C TYR A 229 -27.24 -8.08 -1.94
N ASN A 230 -27.33 -9.10 -1.06
CA ASN A 230 -26.56 -9.17 0.16
C ASN A 230 -25.40 -10.15 0.03
N MET A 231 -24.21 -9.70 0.35
CA MET A 231 -23.04 -10.50 0.62
C MET A 231 -22.74 -10.47 2.12
N TYR A 232 -22.44 -11.62 2.70
CA TYR A 232 -21.99 -11.76 4.08
C TYR A 232 -20.57 -12.34 4.09
N ALA A 233 -19.69 -11.77 4.92
CA ALA A 233 -18.39 -12.37 5.19
C ALA A 233 -18.20 -12.51 6.70
N LEU A 234 -17.59 -13.63 7.09
CA LEU A 234 -17.31 -13.98 8.48
C LEU A 234 -15.82 -14.24 8.63
N THR A 235 -15.25 -13.89 9.78
CA THR A 235 -13.86 -14.23 10.14
C THR A 235 -13.76 -14.64 11.60
N ALA A 236 -12.78 -15.52 11.87
CA ALA A 236 -12.30 -15.82 13.20
C ALA A 236 -10.77 -15.81 13.19
N TYR A 237 -10.18 -15.20 14.19
CA TYR A 237 -8.75 -15.03 14.29
C TYR A 237 -8.24 -15.11 15.72
N ASN A 238 -6.94 -15.35 15.86
CA ASN A 238 -6.26 -15.29 17.16
C ASN A 238 -4.80 -14.91 16.99
N MET A 239 -4.30 -14.10 17.92
CA MET A 239 -2.87 -13.86 18.12
C MET A 239 -2.45 -14.52 19.43
N LEU A 240 -1.55 -15.50 19.35
CA LEU A 240 -0.93 -16.16 20.49
C LEU A 240 0.50 -15.65 20.64
N SER A 241 0.91 -15.29 21.87
CA SER A 241 2.28 -14.95 22.22
C SER A 241 2.69 -15.69 23.49
N ALA A 242 3.80 -16.42 23.42
CA ALA A 242 4.31 -17.23 24.52
C ALA A 242 5.85 -17.15 24.55
N GLY A 243 6.40 -16.32 25.44
CA GLY A 243 7.83 -16.06 25.49
C GLY A 243 8.38 -15.56 24.15
N ASN A 244 9.25 -16.33 23.53
CA ASN A 244 9.89 -15.99 22.24
C ASN A 244 9.08 -16.38 21.00
N PHE A 245 7.92 -17.00 21.17
CA PHE A 245 7.06 -17.47 20.09
C PHE A 245 5.84 -16.58 19.95
N SER A 246 5.49 -16.22 18.73
CA SER A 246 4.21 -15.61 18.38
C SER A 246 3.57 -16.28 17.16
N TRP A 247 2.24 -16.39 17.18
CA TRP A 247 1.48 -17.04 16.12
C TRP A 247 0.17 -16.33 15.89
N TYR A 248 -0.01 -15.82 14.68
CA TYR A 248 -1.28 -15.29 14.20
C TYR A 248 -1.94 -16.30 13.26
N VAL A 249 -3.24 -16.51 13.42
CA VAL A 249 -4.05 -17.31 12.52
C VAL A 249 -5.38 -16.63 12.28
N GLU A 250 -5.86 -16.64 11.04
CA GLU A 250 -7.16 -16.11 10.64
C GLU A 250 -7.77 -16.95 9.54
N GLY A 251 -9.05 -17.32 9.71
CA GLY A 251 -9.87 -17.99 8.71
C GLY A 251 -11.09 -17.15 8.36
N ALA A 252 -11.42 -17.02 7.08
CA ALA A 252 -12.55 -16.24 6.62
C ALA A 252 -13.37 -16.97 5.55
N TYR A 253 -14.67 -16.74 5.56
CA TYR A 253 -15.63 -17.24 4.58
C TYR A 253 -16.50 -16.09 4.07
N LYS A 254 -16.83 -16.14 2.79
CA LYS A 254 -17.70 -15.18 2.11
C LYS A 254 -18.83 -15.93 1.42
N SER A 255 -20.08 -15.47 1.59
CA SER A 255 -21.25 -16.00 0.88
C SER A 255 -21.17 -15.71 -0.62
N LYS A 256 -21.99 -16.41 -1.41
CA LYS A 256 -22.09 -16.19 -2.86
C LYS A 256 -22.40 -14.74 -3.19
N GLU A 257 -21.59 -14.17 -4.08
CA GLU A 257 -21.80 -12.87 -4.70
C GLU A 257 -21.28 -12.83 -6.14
N ALA A 258 -21.72 -11.85 -6.90
CA ALA A 258 -21.15 -11.55 -8.22
C ALA A 258 -19.83 -10.78 -8.06
N PHE A 259 -18.81 -11.15 -8.82
CA PHE A 259 -17.51 -10.47 -8.89
C PHE A 259 -16.86 -10.67 -10.27
N ASN A 260 -15.89 -9.84 -10.60
CA ASN A 260 -15.09 -10.03 -11.81
C ASN A 260 -13.94 -10.99 -11.52
N ASP A 261 -13.76 -11.98 -12.40
CA ASP A 261 -12.54 -12.80 -12.39
C ASP A 261 -11.36 -12.03 -13.00
N TYR A 262 -10.20 -12.68 -13.06
CA TYR A 262 -8.98 -12.12 -13.62
C TYR A 262 -9.15 -11.59 -15.07
N ASN A 263 -9.95 -12.26 -15.90
CA ASN A 263 -10.21 -11.87 -17.28
C ASN A 263 -11.31 -10.80 -17.42
N GLY A 264 -11.84 -10.31 -16.29
CA GLY A 264 -12.96 -9.36 -16.27
C GLY A 264 -14.33 -10.01 -16.52
N ASN A 265 -14.42 -11.35 -16.57
CA ASN A 265 -15.70 -12.04 -16.71
C ASN A 265 -16.45 -12.04 -15.39
N ILE A 266 -17.77 -11.85 -15.46
CA ILE A 266 -18.58 -11.91 -14.26
C ILE A 266 -18.78 -13.35 -13.81
N ARG A 267 -18.56 -13.60 -12.53
CA ARG A 267 -18.80 -14.89 -11.87
C ARG A 267 -19.64 -14.71 -10.62
N VAL A 268 -20.38 -15.75 -10.23
CA VAL A 268 -21.12 -15.78 -8.97
C VAL A 268 -20.65 -16.99 -8.17
N SER A 269 -19.97 -16.75 -7.06
CA SER A 269 -19.42 -17.79 -6.19
C SER A 269 -19.27 -17.31 -4.75
N ASP A 270 -19.21 -18.24 -3.83
CA ASP A 270 -18.68 -18.08 -2.47
C ASP A 270 -17.15 -18.06 -2.49
N GLY A 271 -16.57 -17.69 -1.38
CA GLY A 271 -15.11 -17.60 -1.24
C GLY A 271 -14.62 -17.96 0.17
N SER A 272 -13.36 -18.36 0.25
CA SER A 272 -12.70 -18.66 1.51
C SER A 272 -11.25 -18.17 1.51
N LEU A 273 -10.78 -17.79 2.70
CA LEU A 273 -9.40 -17.39 2.90
C LEU A 273 -8.88 -17.96 4.22
N PHE A 274 -7.65 -18.46 4.20
CA PHE A 274 -6.89 -18.84 5.38
C PHE A 274 -5.54 -18.15 5.36
N TYR A 275 -5.15 -17.54 6.47
CA TYR A 275 -3.87 -16.86 6.65
C TYR A 275 -3.26 -17.22 7.99
N THR A 276 -1.96 -17.47 8.01
CA THR A 276 -1.20 -17.70 9.24
C THR A 276 0.20 -17.13 9.14
N ASN A 277 0.68 -16.59 10.24
CA ASN A 277 2.05 -16.11 10.41
C ASN A 277 2.59 -16.56 11.75
N MET A 278 3.78 -17.19 11.74
CA MET A 278 4.48 -17.64 12.93
C MET A 278 5.84 -16.95 13.00
N SER A 279 6.25 -16.57 14.20
CA SER A 279 7.59 -16.06 14.45
C SER A 279 8.17 -16.64 15.74
N TYR A 280 9.47 -16.91 15.70
CA TYR A 280 10.25 -17.34 16.85
C TYR A 280 11.57 -16.58 16.88
N ALA A 281 11.91 -15.95 18.03
CA ALA A 281 13.13 -15.18 18.17
C ALA A 281 13.89 -15.62 19.43
N PHE A 282 15.17 -16.00 19.29
CA PHE A 282 16.01 -16.44 20.39
C PHE A 282 17.48 -16.14 20.12
N LYS A 283 18.14 -15.42 21.05
CA LYS A 283 19.62 -15.20 21.07
C LYS A 283 20.24 -14.94 19.68
N GLY A 284 19.78 -13.88 19.00
CA GLY A 284 20.31 -13.50 17.69
C GLY A 284 19.74 -14.31 16.50
N LEU A 285 18.85 -15.26 16.73
CA LEU A 285 18.12 -16.00 15.70
C LEU A 285 16.65 -15.59 15.69
N ALA A 286 16.13 -15.19 14.52
CA ALA A 286 14.70 -15.02 14.31
C ALA A 286 14.24 -15.82 13.08
N ILE A 287 13.16 -16.58 13.24
CA ILE A 287 12.55 -17.38 12.18
C ILE A 287 11.11 -16.93 12.01
N ASN A 288 10.72 -16.60 10.77
CA ASN A 288 9.35 -16.26 10.42
C ASN A 288 8.84 -17.21 9.32
N ALA A 289 7.61 -17.64 9.44
CA ALA A 289 6.92 -18.46 8.45
C ALA A 289 5.50 -17.93 8.23
N THR A 290 5.09 -17.79 6.98
CA THR A 290 3.79 -17.27 6.58
C THR A 290 3.17 -18.18 5.54
N ALA A 291 1.89 -18.50 5.70
CA ALA A 291 1.12 -19.23 4.69
C ALA A 291 -0.24 -18.56 4.45
N LYS A 292 -0.69 -18.59 3.20
CA LYS A 292 -1.99 -18.06 2.79
C LYS A 292 -2.62 -18.95 1.72
N ARG A 293 -3.93 -19.18 1.84
CA ARG A 293 -4.77 -19.78 0.81
C ARG A 293 -5.98 -18.89 0.58
N THR A 294 -6.17 -18.42 -0.65
CA THR A 294 -7.30 -17.58 -1.06
C THR A 294 -8.03 -18.23 -2.21
N GLN A 295 -9.35 -18.29 -2.13
CA GLN A 295 -10.23 -18.80 -3.20
C GLN A 295 -11.45 -17.89 -3.33
N ASN A 296 -11.64 -17.27 -4.49
CA ASN A 296 -12.78 -16.41 -4.83
C ASN A 296 -13.11 -15.34 -3.76
N PHE A 297 -12.09 -14.77 -3.12
CA PHE A 297 -12.26 -13.84 -2.01
C PHE A 297 -12.17 -12.37 -2.45
N VAL A 298 -12.62 -12.10 -3.68
CA VAL A 298 -12.77 -10.74 -4.23
C VAL A 298 -13.92 -10.05 -3.51
N MET A 299 -13.66 -8.91 -2.88
CA MET A 299 -14.68 -8.14 -2.15
C MET A 299 -14.63 -6.68 -2.58
N ARG A 300 -15.66 -6.25 -3.30
CA ARG A 300 -15.81 -4.86 -3.76
C ARG A 300 -17.13 -4.28 -3.28
N THR A 301 -17.18 -2.98 -3.11
CA THR A 301 -18.42 -2.26 -2.79
C THR A 301 -19.45 -2.45 -3.89
N SER A 302 -19.04 -2.30 -5.15
CA SER A 302 -19.84 -2.70 -6.31
C SER A 302 -19.05 -3.72 -7.15
N PRO A 303 -19.70 -4.81 -7.64
CA PRO A 303 -19.04 -5.84 -8.46
C PRO A 303 -18.48 -5.33 -9.80
N SER A 304 -18.90 -4.16 -10.26
CA SER A 304 -18.38 -3.54 -11.49
C SER A 304 -17.08 -2.78 -11.30
N GLU A 305 -16.67 -2.53 -10.07
CA GLU A 305 -15.42 -1.83 -9.78
C GLU A 305 -14.21 -2.69 -10.10
N LEU A 306 -13.14 -2.05 -10.60
CA LEU A 306 -11.91 -2.69 -11.06
C LEU A 306 -10.69 -2.12 -10.31
N ALA A 307 -9.58 -2.79 -10.40
CA ALA A 307 -8.30 -2.43 -9.79
C ALA A 307 -8.46 -2.14 -8.28
N ASN A 308 -8.01 -0.97 -7.82
CA ASN A 308 -8.06 -0.57 -6.41
C ASN A 308 -9.37 0.14 -6.02
N MET A 309 -10.32 0.31 -6.95
CA MET A 309 -11.58 0.99 -6.66
C MET A 309 -12.55 0.06 -5.92
N GLY A 310 -13.28 0.64 -4.99
CA GLY A 310 -14.31 -0.06 -4.23
C GLY A 310 -13.82 -1.22 -3.36
N MET A 311 -12.53 -1.31 -3.04
CA MET A 311 -11.98 -2.37 -2.17
C MET A 311 -12.61 -2.31 -0.78
N VAL A 312 -13.22 -3.41 -0.32
CA VAL A 312 -13.81 -3.53 1.03
C VAL A 312 -12.81 -4.13 2.01
N ASN A 313 -11.95 -5.01 1.54
CA ASN A 313 -10.98 -5.75 2.33
C ASN A 313 -9.55 -5.50 1.86
N TRP A 314 -8.60 -5.99 2.66
CA TRP A 314 -7.20 -6.05 2.31
C TRP A 314 -6.67 -7.45 2.58
N GLN A 315 -5.81 -7.96 1.70
CA GLN A 315 -5.22 -9.27 1.88
C GLN A 315 -3.73 -9.18 2.13
N PRO A 316 -3.20 -9.83 3.19
CA PRO A 316 -1.77 -9.82 3.48
C PRO A 316 -0.97 -10.41 2.32
N ILE A 317 0.13 -9.76 1.99
CA ILE A 317 1.13 -10.31 1.07
C ILE A 317 2.04 -11.29 1.82
N VAL A 318 2.42 -12.40 1.17
CA VAL A 318 3.36 -13.38 1.74
C VAL A 318 4.80 -13.07 1.32
N ALA A 319 5.01 -12.54 0.11
CA ALA A 319 6.32 -12.09 -0.34
C ALA A 319 6.80 -10.85 0.43
N GLN A 320 8.09 -10.79 0.72
CA GLN A 320 8.67 -9.62 1.36
C GLN A 320 8.88 -8.49 0.35
N ILE A 321 8.50 -7.26 0.74
CA ILE A 321 8.80 -6.06 -0.06
C ILE A 321 10.27 -5.72 0.11
N ARG A 322 11.00 -5.61 -1.01
CA ARG A 322 12.44 -5.34 -1.02
C ARG A 322 12.69 -3.87 -1.35
N PRO A 323 13.61 -3.19 -0.63
CA PRO A 323 13.94 -1.79 -0.90
C PRO A 323 14.84 -1.60 -2.12
N GLN A 324 15.53 -2.64 -2.60
CA GLN A 324 16.44 -2.56 -3.72
C GLN A 324 15.69 -2.22 -5.02
N ARG A 325 16.10 -1.16 -5.71
CA ARG A 325 15.38 -0.55 -6.83
C ARG A 325 15.05 -1.53 -7.96
N LEU A 326 16.00 -2.40 -8.35
CA LEU A 326 15.77 -3.35 -9.43
C LEU A 326 14.86 -4.50 -8.99
N ILE A 327 15.01 -4.99 -7.75
CA ILE A 327 14.17 -6.05 -7.19
C ILE A 327 12.72 -5.58 -7.05
N ALA A 328 12.52 -4.35 -6.57
CA ALA A 328 11.19 -3.77 -6.36
C ALA A 328 10.35 -3.64 -7.65
N ARG A 329 10.95 -3.72 -8.85
CA ARG A 329 10.23 -3.72 -10.14
C ARG A 329 9.26 -4.89 -10.31
N TYR A 330 9.51 -6.00 -9.61
CA TYR A 330 8.77 -7.25 -9.76
C TYR A 330 8.20 -7.74 -8.42
N THR A 331 7.63 -6.82 -7.65
CA THR A 331 6.93 -7.16 -6.41
C THR A 331 5.60 -7.82 -6.74
N PRO A 332 5.32 -9.04 -6.25
CA PRO A 332 4.04 -9.69 -6.47
C PRO A 332 2.95 -8.99 -5.64
N GLN A 333 1.79 -8.79 -6.22
CA GLN A 333 0.60 -8.36 -5.49
C GLN A 333 -0.14 -9.56 -4.88
N SER A 334 -1.00 -9.33 -3.91
CA SER A 334 -1.89 -10.35 -3.39
C SER A 334 -3.04 -10.59 -4.37
N LEU A 335 -3.28 -11.84 -4.77
CA LEU A 335 -4.39 -12.20 -5.66
C LEU A 335 -5.60 -12.66 -4.84
N ASP A 336 -6.71 -11.97 -5.01
CA ASP A 336 -7.94 -12.18 -4.24
C ASP A 336 -8.88 -13.27 -4.81
N TRP A 337 -8.59 -13.80 -6.00
CA TRP A 337 -9.41 -14.81 -6.67
C TRP A 337 -8.84 -16.24 -6.54
N SER A 338 -7.52 -16.46 -6.60
CA SER A 338 -6.90 -17.78 -6.46
C SER A 338 -5.43 -17.66 -6.08
N GLU A 339 -5.06 -18.03 -4.85
CA GLU A 339 -3.68 -17.98 -4.38
C GLU A 339 -3.40 -19.04 -3.34
N MET A 340 -2.28 -19.75 -3.50
CA MET A 340 -1.63 -20.56 -2.47
C MET A 340 -0.21 -20.05 -2.30
N ALA A 341 0.08 -19.44 -1.16
CA ALA A 341 1.35 -18.82 -0.88
C ALA A 341 1.98 -19.36 0.39
N LEU A 342 3.29 -19.62 0.32
CA LEU A 342 4.14 -19.97 1.45
C LEU A 342 5.39 -19.09 1.38
N GLY A 343 5.77 -18.50 2.48
CA GLY A 343 6.98 -17.69 2.59
C GLY A 343 7.59 -17.80 3.98
N GLY A 344 8.87 -17.48 4.08
CA GLY A 344 9.54 -17.42 5.36
C GLY A 344 10.94 -16.83 5.25
N ASN A 345 11.48 -16.44 6.39
CA ASN A 345 12.84 -15.97 6.47
C ASN A 345 13.50 -16.38 7.78
N ILE A 346 14.81 -16.50 7.74
CA ILE A 346 15.70 -16.72 8.87
C ILE A 346 16.64 -15.54 8.94
N LEU A 347 16.60 -14.82 10.05
CA LEU A 347 17.54 -13.77 10.42
C LEU A 347 18.48 -14.33 11.48
N TYR A 348 19.79 -14.22 11.26
CA TYR A 348 20.80 -14.66 12.20
C TYR A 348 21.84 -13.58 12.43
N SER A 349 21.92 -13.10 13.67
CA SER A 349 22.86 -12.09 14.13
C SER A 349 23.72 -12.72 15.23
N PRO A 350 24.86 -13.36 14.90
CA PRO A 350 25.74 -13.99 15.89
C PRO A 350 26.33 -12.98 16.88
N ASN A 351 26.50 -11.74 16.47
CA ASN A 351 26.97 -10.60 17.26
C ASN A 351 26.50 -9.29 16.61
N ASP A 352 26.91 -8.15 17.14
CA ASP A 352 26.53 -6.81 16.64
C ASP A 352 27.21 -6.44 15.30
N GLU A 353 28.20 -7.21 14.87
CA GLU A 353 28.98 -6.92 13.66
C GLU A 353 28.41 -7.56 12.39
N TYR A 354 27.70 -8.68 12.53
CA TYR A 354 27.23 -9.47 11.39
C TYR A 354 25.75 -9.82 11.50
N ASP A 355 25.00 -9.59 10.42
CA ASP A 355 23.65 -10.12 10.24
C ASP A 355 23.57 -10.91 8.93
N PHE A 356 22.81 -11.99 8.96
CA PHE A 356 22.48 -12.80 7.80
C PHE A 356 20.97 -12.93 7.69
N ASN A 357 20.44 -12.73 6.49
CA ASN A 357 19.03 -12.92 6.17
C ASN A 357 18.90 -13.86 4.98
N VAL A 358 18.22 -14.97 5.18
CA VAL A 358 17.84 -15.91 4.13
C VAL A 358 16.33 -15.96 4.06
N SER A 359 15.74 -15.79 2.88
CA SER A 359 14.31 -15.93 2.72
C SER A 359 13.93 -16.68 1.45
N TYR A 360 12.77 -17.31 1.50
CA TYR A 360 12.17 -18.02 0.39
C TYR A 360 10.67 -17.74 0.33
N THR A 361 10.15 -17.53 -0.88
CA THR A 361 8.73 -17.36 -1.14
C THR A 361 8.28 -18.20 -2.34
N HIS A 362 7.10 -18.81 -2.20
CA HIS A 362 6.49 -19.68 -3.19
C HIS A 362 5.01 -19.38 -3.31
N ILE A 363 4.56 -18.90 -4.48
CA ILE A 363 3.18 -18.56 -4.75
C ILE A 363 2.70 -19.25 -6.03
N ASN A 364 1.55 -19.92 -5.95
CA ASN A 364 0.82 -20.49 -7.07
C ASN A 364 -0.65 -20.07 -7.00
N THR A 365 -1.39 -20.29 -8.08
CA THR A 365 -2.86 -20.41 -7.97
C THR A 365 -3.24 -21.76 -7.31
N ILE A 366 -4.49 -21.92 -6.91
CA ILE A 366 -5.03 -23.19 -6.41
C ILE A 366 -4.93 -24.28 -7.48
N GLU A 367 -5.08 -23.92 -8.75
CA GLU A 367 -4.95 -24.78 -9.93
C GLU A 367 -3.48 -25.10 -10.27
N LYS A 368 -2.54 -24.74 -9.38
CA LYS A 368 -1.10 -25.00 -9.48
C LYS A 368 -0.36 -24.21 -10.59
N LEU A 369 -0.94 -23.15 -11.14
CA LEU A 369 -0.24 -22.24 -12.02
C LEU A 369 0.85 -21.48 -11.23
N LYS A 370 2.07 -21.44 -11.75
CA LYS A 370 3.18 -20.74 -11.11
C LYS A 370 2.99 -19.22 -11.21
N LEU A 371 3.01 -18.53 -10.08
CA LEU A 371 2.89 -17.08 -10.00
C LEU A 371 4.21 -16.43 -9.61
N TYR A 372 4.80 -16.84 -8.48
CA TYR A 372 6.03 -16.24 -7.95
C TYR A 372 6.90 -17.26 -7.24
N ARG A 373 8.22 -17.09 -7.40
CA ARG A 373 9.26 -17.78 -6.62
C ARG A 373 10.34 -16.77 -6.31
N GLU A 374 10.81 -16.78 -5.09
CA GLU A 374 11.91 -15.95 -4.63
C GLU A 374 12.85 -16.75 -3.75
N ALA A 375 14.14 -16.58 -3.99
CA ALA A 375 15.18 -16.92 -3.02
C ALA A 375 16.05 -15.67 -2.83
N TYR A 376 16.25 -15.28 -1.58
CA TYR A 376 16.97 -14.06 -1.21
C TYR A 376 17.97 -14.34 -0.13
N PHE A 377 19.17 -13.81 -0.31
CA PHE A 377 20.22 -13.78 0.69
C PHE A 377 20.75 -12.37 0.85
N GLU A 378 21.01 -11.97 2.08
CA GLU A 378 21.61 -10.70 2.44
C GLU A 378 22.50 -10.86 3.66
N THR A 379 23.64 -10.17 3.67
CA THR A 379 24.49 -10.02 4.86
C THR A 379 24.83 -8.55 5.09
N ASN A 380 24.80 -8.14 6.34
CA ASN A 380 25.27 -6.83 6.79
C ASN A 380 26.56 -7.02 7.62
N ILE A 381 27.59 -6.26 7.30
CA ILE A 381 28.92 -6.29 7.93
C ILE A 381 29.18 -4.91 8.53
N ARG A 382 29.45 -4.86 9.83
CA ARG A 382 29.71 -3.64 10.62
C ARG A 382 31.02 -3.72 11.41
N SER A 383 31.84 -4.75 11.18
CA SER A 383 33.14 -4.97 11.88
C SER A 383 34.20 -3.91 11.58
N ILE A 384 33.99 -3.10 10.53
CA ILE A 384 34.89 -2.00 10.16
C ILE A 384 34.31 -0.71 10.74
N GLU A 385 35.13 0.01 11.48
CA GLU A 385 34.73 1.26 12.14
C GLU A 385 34.19 2.27 11.14
N ASN A 386 33.04 2.89 11.45
CA ASN A 386 32.34 3.85 10.61
C ASN A 386 31.83 3.31 9.26
N VAL A 387 31.98 2.01 8.95
CA VAL A 387 31.52 1.37 7.72
C VAL A 387 30.37 0.42 8.01
N ARG A 388 29.35 0.45 7.14
CA ARG A 388 28.37 -0.62 7.00
C ARG A 388 28.40 -1.10 5.56
N LEU A 389 28.66 -2.37 5.37
CA LEU A 389 28.60 -3.04 4.06
C LEU A 389 27.43 -4.02 4.07
N GLN A 390 26.54 -3.90 3.09
CA GLN A 390 25.49 -4.86 2.82
C GLN A 390 25.78 -5.53 1.47
N LEU A 391 25.72 -6.84 1.43
CA LEU A 391 25.85 -7.65 0.21
C LEU A 391 24.65 -8.59 0.11
N GLY A 392 24.18 -8.82 -1.09
CA GLY A 392 23.10 -9.77 -1.25
C GLY A 392 22.92 -10.27 -2.67
N LEU A 393 22.08 -11.31 -2.77
CA LEU A 393 21.71 -11.97 -3.99
C LEU A 393 20.23 -12.29 -3.98
N HIS A 394 19.55 -11.93 -5.05
CA HIS A 394 18.14 -12.23 -5.24
C HIS A 394 17.95 -13.04 -6.51
N TYR A 395 17.21 -14.14 -6.40
CA TYR A 395 16.71 -14.93 -7.52
C TYR A 395 15.21 -14.92 -7.52
N MET A 396 14.57 -14.68 -8.67
CA MET A 396 13.11 -14.71 -8.78
C MET A 396 12.61 -15.31 -10.10
N ASN A 397 11.39 -15.84 -10.02
CA ASN A 397 10.49 -16.05 -11.16
C ASN A 397 9.20 -15.28 -10.88
N TYR A 398 8.78 -14.43 -11.82
CA TYR A 398 7.63 -13.55 -11.67
C TYR A 398 6.70 -13.66 -12.88
N ASN A 399 5.45 -13.96 -12.65
CA ASN A 399 4.46 -14.11 -13.71
C ASN A 399 3.86 -12.74 -14.06
N GLN A 400 4.38 -12.11 -15.13
CA GLN A 400 3.91 -10.78 -15.57
C GLN A 400 2.52 -10.83 -16.22
N GLU A 401 2.07 -11.97 -16.73
CA GLU A 401 0.73 -12.13 -17.27
C GLU A 401 -0.32 -11.80 -16.18
N TYR A 402 -0.15 -12.36 -14.99
CA TYR A 402 -1.10 -12.18 -13.88
C TYR A 402 -0.84 -10.92 -13.03
N TYR A 403 0.41 -10.56 -12.80
CA TYR A 403 0.73 -9.41 -11.93
C TYR A 403 0.78 -8.07 -12.66
N GLN A 404 1.01 -8.07 -13.98
CA GLN A 404 1.09 -6.85 -14.80
C GLN A 404 0.02 -6.79 -15.90
N PHE A 405 -0.91 -7.74 -15.93
CA PHE A 405 -1.97 -7.84 -16.94
C PHE A 405 -1.41 -7.83 -18.39
N LYS A 406 -0.33 -8.61 -18.62
CA LYS A 406 0.32 -8.77 -19.93
C LYS A 406 0.05 -10.18 -20.50
N PRO A 407 -1.11 -10.44 -21.12
CA PRO A 407 -1.48 -11.78 -21.61
C PRO A 407 -0.44 -12.35 -22.57
N GLY A 408 -0.10 -13.64 -22.40
CA GLY A 408 0.83 -14.35 -23.28
C GLY A 408 2.30 -13.97 -23.11
N HIS A 409 2.67 -13.11 -22.14
CA HIS A 409 4.07 -12.80 -21.88
C HIS A 409 4.73 -13.88 -21.03
N GLU A 410 6.00 -14.16 -21.35
CA GLU A 410 6.78 -15.14 -20.59
C GLU A 410 6.99 -14.72 -19.14
N MET A 411 7.15 -15.71 -18.27
CA MET A 411 7.54 -15.49 -16.89
C MET A 411 8.94 -14.86 -16.82
N VAL A 412 9.07 -13.74 -16.11
CA VAL A 412 10.37 -13.10 -15.86
C VAL A 412 11.18 -13.97 -14.92
N LYS A 413 12.40 -14.30 -15.33
CA LYS A 413 13.41 -15.00 -14.51
C LYS A 413 14.59 -14.08 -14.37
N ALA A 414 14.94 -13.72 -13.14
CA ALA A 414 16.02 -12.77 -12.90
C ALA A 414 16.91 -13.19 -11.74
N ILE A 415 18.19 -12.84 -11.88
CA ILE A 415 19.19 -12.89 -10.80
C ILE A 415 19.70 -11.48 -10.59
N THR A 416 19.71 -11.03 -9.32
CA THR A 416 20.09 -9.66 -8.97
C THR A 416 21.06 -9.67 -7.79
N PRO A 417 22.39 -9.69 -8.02
CA PRO A 417 23.36 -9.30 -7.01
C PRO A 417 23.23 -7.81 -6.70
N PHE A 418 23.45 -7.45 -5.44
CA PHE A 418 23.46 -6.07 -4.98
C PHE A 418 24.44 -5.85 -3.85
N ALA A 419 24.92 -4.61 -3.73
CA ALA A 419 25.79 -4.16 -2.66
C ALA A 419 25.40 -2.74 -2.23
N GLU A 420 25.49 -2.46 -0.94
CA GLU A 420 25.42 -1.11 -0.38
C GLU A 420 26.60 -0.90 0.56
N PHE A 421 27.31 0.20 0.36
CA PHE A 421 28.40 0.66 1.19
C PHE A 421 28.02 2.01 1.81
N ALA A 422 27.95 2.07 3.14
CA ALA A 422 27.69 3.31 3.87
C ALA A 422 28.89 3.63 4.76
N TYR A 423 29.38 4.88 4.66
CA TYR A 423 30.51 5.40 5.43
C TYR A 423 30.12 6.64 6.24
N LYS A 424 30.35 6.61 7.53
CA LYS A 424 30.17 7.76 8.44
C LYS A 424 31.41 8.64 8.43
N LEU A 425 31.38 9.76 7.73
CA LEU A 425 32.45 10.76 7.75
C LEU A 425 32.56 11.49 9.09
N SER A 426 31.43 11.63 9.79
CA SER A 426 31.31 12.22 11.12
C SER A 426 29.93 11.87 11.70
N PRO A 427 29.63 12.19 12.99
CA PRO A 427 28.30 11.97 13.56
C PRO A 427 27.13 12.64 12.80
N LYS A 428 27.43 13.60 11.94
CA LYS A 428 26.43 14.37 11.16
C LYS A 428 26.55 14.18 9.65
N LYS A 429 27.55 13.44 9.16
CA LYS A 429 27.82 13.31 7.72
C LYS A 429 27.99 11.84 7.35
N SER A 430 27.30 11.39 6.33
CA SER A 430 27.48 10.05 5.77
C SER A 430 27.38 10.05 4.25
N ILE A 431 28.09 9.12 3.65
CA ILE A 431 27.98 8.77 2.23
C ILE A 431 27.45 7.35 2.15
N THR A 432 26.49 7.10 1.25
CA THR A 432 26.01 5.76 0.94
C THR A 432 26.09 5.55 -0.57
N VAL A 433 26.69 4.45 -0.99
CA VAL A 433 26.75 4.01 -2.38
C VAL A 433 26.01 2.69 -2.49
N GLN A 434 25.06 2.59 -3.42
CA GLN A 434 24.32 1.37 -3.70
C GLN A 434 24.53 0.96 -5.16
N ALA A 435 24.86 -0.30 -5.40
CA ALA A 435 25.01 -0.87 -6.73
C ALA A 435 24.17 -2.15 -6.86
N GLN A 436 23.49 -2.30 -8.00
CA GLN A 436 22.67 -3.49 -8.32
C GLN A 436 22.86 -3.85 -9.78
N TYR A 437 22.82 -5.14 -10.08
CA TYR A 437 22.78 -5.63 -11.45
C TYR A 437 21.72 -6.71 -11.56
N MET A 438 20.77 -6.56 -12.48
CA MET A 438 19.74 -7.56 -12.75
C MET A 438 19.98 -8.19 -14.11
N ASP A 439 20.18 -9.49 -14.15
CA ASP A 439 20.22 -10.27 -15.37
C ASP A 439 18.88 -10.94 -15.63
N THR A 440 18.28 -10.60 -16.77
CA THR A 440 17.06 -11.23 -17.30
C THR A 440 16.97 -11.07 -18.81
N LYS A 441 16.27 -12.00 -19.47
CA LYS A 441 16.02 -11.97 -20.91
C LYS A 441 14.59 -11.57 -21.27
N GLN A 442 13.73 -11.39 -20.27
CA GLN A 442 12.30 -11.09 -20.45
C GLN A 442 12.01 -9.63 -20.10
N ASP A 443 10.76 -9.18 -20.36
CA ASP A 443 10.23 -7.85 -20.13
C ASP A 443 11.11 -6.76 -20.77
N PHE A 444 11.69 -5.86 -20.01
CA PHE A 444 12.63 -4.83 -20.51
C PHE A 444 14.09 -5.32 -20.65
N GLY A 445 14.42 -6.55 -20.23
CA GLY A 445 15.80 -7.08 -20.24
C GLY A 445 16.64 -6.69 -19.03
N SER A 446 17.99 -6.73 -19.19
CA SER A 446 18.94 -6.60 -18.07
C SER A 446 19.23 -5.15 -17.72
N TRP A 447 19.48 -4.91 -16.42
CA TRP A 447 19.63 -3.57 -15.83
C TRP A 447 20.86 -3.47 -14.94
N ALA A 448 21.48 -2.28 -14.92
CA ALA A 448 22.37 -1.84 -13.84
C ALA A 448 21.77 -0.63 -13.12
N PHE A 449 22.00 -0.54 -11.82
CA PHE A 449 21.60 0.58 -11.00
C PHE A 449 22.75 1.01 -10.10
N LEU A 450 22.99 2.32 -10.05
CA LEU A 450 23.95 2.94 -9.14
C LEU A 450 23.29 4.13 -8.47
N GLN A 451 23.48 4.27 -7.15
CA GLN A 451 23.05 5.43 -6.38
C GLN A 451 24.19 5.91 -5.48
N LEU A 452 24.35 7.22 -5.40
CA LEU A 452 25.17 7.91 -4.42
C LEU A 452 24.27 8.81 -3.58
N GLU A 453 24.32 8.65 -2.27
CA GLU A 453 23.64 9.52 -1.31
C GLU A 453 24.64 10.19 -0.39
N TYR A 454 24.44 11.48 -0.11
CA TYR A 454 25.16 12.25 0.90
C TYR A 454 24.15 12.84 1.89
N ALA A 455 24.27 12.47 3.15
CA ALA A 455 23.46 13.01 4.23
C ALA A 455 24.25 13.97 5.11
N LEU A 456 23.63 15.12 5.37
CA LEU A 456 24.13 16.16 6.28
C LEU A 456 23.07 16.38 7.38
N ALA A 457 23.14 15.49 8.39
CA ALA A 457 22.16 15.46 9.46
C ALA A 457 22.20 16.72 10.36
N PRO A 458 21.03 17.19 10.85
CA PRO A 458 19.72 16.60 10.64
C PRO A 458 18.95 17.20 9.43
N LYS A 459 19.57 18.09 8.64
CA LYS A 459 18.84 19.02 7.77
C LYS A 459 18.80 18.61 6.31
N TRP A 460 19.88 18.14 5.74
CA TRP A 460 20.01 17.97 4.29
C TRP A 460 20.27 16.51 3.90
N SER A 461 19.64 16.10 2.81
CA SER A 461 19.92 14.84 2.13
C SER A 461 19.97 15.10 0.63
N PHE A 462 21.00 14.57 -0.03
CA PHE A 462 21.23 14.66 -1.47
C PHE A 462 21.38 13.25 -2.01
N ALA A 463 20.76 12.93 -3.14
CA ALA A 463 20.97 11.66 -3.80
C ALA A 463 20.98 11.82 -5.31
N VAL A 464 21.85 11.08 -5.97
CA VAL A 464 21.83 10.93 -7.42
C VAL A 464 21.83 9.44 -7.74
N SER A 465 21.02 9.02 -8.70
CA SER A 465 20.98 7.63 -9.12
C SER A 465 20.75 7.52 -10.62
N ASP A 466 21.22 6.43 -11.19
CA ASP A 466 20.95 6.05 -12.56
C ASP A 466 20.60 4.56 -12.65
N MET A 467 19.54 4.27 -13.38
CA MET A 467 19.13 2.91 -13.75
C MET A 467 19.26 2.76 -15.26
N TYR A 468 20.23 1.98 -15.68
CA TYR A 468 20.59 1.82 -17.08
C TYR A 468 20.14 0.48 -17.64
N ASN A 469 19.36 0.50 -18.72
CA ASN A 469 19.00 -0.72 -19.45
C ASN A 469 20.18 -1.17 -20.31
N ILE A 470 20.99 -2.09 -19.78
CA ILE A 470 22.24 -2.54 -20.42
C ILE A 470 21.95 -3.43 -21.63
N ARG A 471 20.97 -4.32 -21.50
CA ARG A 471 20.56 -5.29 -22.54
C ARG A 471 19.03 -5.30 -22.65
N PRO A 472 18.44 -4.46 -23.52
CA PRO A 472 17.02 -4.54 -23.84
C PRO A 472 16.65 -5.95 -24.34
N ALA A 473 15.48 -6.46 -23.94
CA ALA A 473 15.01 -7.79 -24.34
C ALA A 473 14.63 -7.87 -25.81
N LYS A 474 14.07 -6.78 -26.36
CA LYS A 474 13.69 -6.72 -27.78
C LYS A 474 14.84 -6.23 -28.64
N SER A 475 15.04 -6.90 -29.77
CA SER A 475 16.06 -6.50 -30.76
C SER A 475 15.73 -5.11 -31.34
N GLY A 476 16.74 -4.24 -31.41
CA GLY A 476 16.60 -2.89 -31.96
C GLY A 476 16.12 -1.83 -30.94
N GLU A 477 15.71 -2.19 -29.73
CA GLU A 477 15.43 -1.20 -28.68
C GLU A 477 16.71 -0.49 -28.24
N LYS A 478 16.59 0.84 -28.04
CA LYS A 478 17.71 1.66 -27.58
C LYS A 478 17.92 1.45 -26.08
N LYS A 479 19.18 1.35 -25.68
CA LYS A 479 19.56 1.40 -24.26
C LYS A 479 19.22 2.77 -23.69
N GLN A 480 18.53 2.79 -22.55
CA GLN A 480 18.04 4.01 -21.92
C GLN A 480 18.60 4.18 -20.51
N HIS A 481 18.89 5.43 -20.16
CA HIS A 481 19.21 5.87 -18.81
C HIS A 481 17.98 6.46 -18.14
N TYR A 482 17.76 6.06 -16.89
CA TYR A 482 16.65 6.54 -16.04
C TYR A 482 17.24 7.08 -14.75
N TYR A 483 17.49 8.38 -14.75
CA TYR A 483 18.21 9.06 -13.70
C TYR A 483 17.27 9.77 -12.72
N ASN A 484 17.77 9.98 -11.49
CA ASN A 484 17.12 10.73 -10.46
C ASN A 484 18.16 11.61 -9.74
N ALA A 485 17.93 12.91 -9.68
CA ALA A 485 18.70 13.84 -8.88
C ALA A 485 17.77 14.45 -7.82
N PHE A 486 18.05 14.18 -6.55
CA PHE A 486 17.17 14.45 -5.42
C PHE A 486 17.86 15.32 -4.37
N VAL A 487 17.12 16.26 -3.79
CA VAL A 487 17.50 17.03 -2.61
C VAL A 487 16.34 17.11 -1.64
N ALA A 488 16.63 17.00 -0.34
CA ALA A 488 15.64 17.27 0.71
C ALA A 488 16.24 18.14 1.81
N TYR A 489 15.39 19.02 2.35
CA TYR A 489 15.66 19.86 3.52
C TYR A 489 14.62 19.61 4.60
N THR A 490 15.08 19.35 5.82
CA THR A 490 14.22 19.08 6.99
C THR A 490 14.50 20.13 8.07
N LYS A 491 13.44 20.76 8.60
CA LYS A 491 13.53 21.69 9.73
C LYS A 491 12.37 21.38 10.70
N GLY A 492 12.70 20.79 11.85
CA GLY A 492 11.68 20.33 12.80
C GLY A 492 10.76 19.29 12.15
N ALA A 493 9.46 19.53 12.19
CA ALA A 493 8.45 18.67 11.62
C ALA A 493 8.12 18.97 10.13
N HIS A 494 8.93 19.81 9.48
CA HIS A 494 8.72 20.21 8.08
C HIS A 494 9.82 19.63 7.19
N ARG A 495 9.42 19.03 6.07
CA ARG A 495 10.34 18.50 5.05
C ARG A 495 9.94 18.99 3.67
N PHE A 496 10.91 19.54 2.96
CA PHE A 496 10.82 20.00 1.58
C PHE A 496 11.75 19.14 0.74
N SER A 497 11.28 18.63 -0.38
CA SER A 497 12.12 17.87 -1.31
C SER A 497 11.82 18.21 -2.75
N ALA A 498 12.86 18.13 -3.58
CA ALA A 498 12.77 18.28 -5.02
C ALA A 498 13.60 17.20 -5.71
N ALA A 499 13.10 16.68 -6.82
CA ALA A 499 13.80 15.68 -7.61
C ALA A 499 13.55 15.89 -9.10
N TRP A 500 14.64 15.89 -9.88
CA TRP A 500 14.53 15.72 -11.32
C TRP A 500 14.60 14.23 -11.65
N VAL A 501 13.53 13.71 -12.23
CA VAL A 501 13.32 12.26 -12.38
C VAL A 501 13.07 11.92 -13.84
N LYS A 502 13.79 10.92 -14.36
CA LYS A 502 13.42 10.16 -15.55
C LYS A 502 13.17 8.72 -15.14
N GLN A 503 11.92 8.24 -15.30
CA GLN A 503 11.45 6.98 -14.76
C GLN A 503 10.78 6.14 -15.85
N VAL A 504 11.13 4.85 -15.91
CA VAL A 504 10.41 3.87 -16.74
C VAL A 504 9.03 3.57 -16.13
N GLU A 505 8.08 3.24 -16.98
CA GLU A 505 6.79 2.73 -16.54
C GLU A 505 6.92 1.44 -15.70
N GLY A 506 5.94 1.15 -14.89
CA GLY A 506 5.92 -0.06 -14.07
C GLY A 506 4.78 -0.13 -13.08
N ILE A 507 4.83 -1.15 -12.24
CA ILE A 507 3.88 -1.35 -11.15
C ILE A 507 4.50 -0.82 -9.86
N ASN A 508 3.78 0.06 -9.17
CA ASN A 508 4.12 0.57 -7.85
C ASN A 508 3.22 -0.10 -6.81
N CYS A 509 3.83 -0.79 -5.83
CA CYS A 509 3.12 -1.59 -4.84
C CYS A 509 3.40 -1.13 -3.41
N THR A 510 2.34 -1.09 -2.59
CA THR A 510 2.40 -0.89 -1.15
C THR A 510 1.56 -1.96 -0.46
N GLY A 511 2.15 -2.76 0.43
CA GLY A 511 1.43 -3.77 1.20
C GLY A 511 0.64 -4.81 0.38
N GLY A 512 1.10 -5.15 -0.84
CA GLY A 512 0.42 -6.11 -1.72
C GLY A 512 -0.69 -5.52 -2.59
N VAL A 513 -0.97 -4.24 -2.46
CA VAL A 513 -1.85 -3.48 -3.36
C VAL A 513 -1.00 -2.63 -4.29
N CYS A 514 -1.30 -2.67 -5.56
CA CYS A 514 -0.46 -2.09 -6.59
C CYS A 514 -1.27 -1.18 -7.53
N ARG A 515 -0.58 -0.20 -8.12
CA ARG A 515 -1.09 0.59 -9.24
C ARG A 515 -0.08 0.65 -10.38
N TYR A 516 -0.57 0.84 -11.58
CA TYR A 516 0.29 1.16 -12.71
C TYR A 516 0.77 2.62 -12.61
N GLU A 517 2.08 2.83 -12.74
CA GLU A 517 2.72 4.13 -12.80
C GLU A 517 3.30 4.32 -14.22
N PRO A 518 2.82 5.32 -14.98
CA PRO A 518 3.32 5.57 -16.33
C PRO A 518 4.77 6.07 -16.30
N ALA A 519 5.44 6.00 -17.44
CA ALA A 519 6.74 6.63 -17.60
C ALA A 519 6.67 8.12 -17.24
N PHE A 520 7.72 8.62 -16.61
CA PHE A 520 7.79 10.01 -16.17
C PHE A 520 9.15 10.63 -16.50
N ASN A 521 9.12 11.84 -17.02
CA ASN A 521 10.29 12.72 -17.08
C ASN A 521 9.88 14.12 -16.60
N GLY A 522 10.62 14.69 -15.64
CA GLY A 522 10.35 16.03 -15.14
C GLY A 522 10.76 16.28 -13.70
N LEU A 523 10.30 17.41 -13.15
CA LEU A 523 10.56 17.83 -11.78
C LEU A 523 9.40 17.40 -10.86
N ARG A 524 9.73 16.75 -9.75
CA ARG A 524 8.82 16.47 -8.61
C ARG A 524 9.20 17.33 -7.42
N VAL A 525 8.23 17.98 -6.80
CA VAL A 525 8.40 18.75 -5.56
C VAL A 525 7.42 18.21 -4.53
N MET A 526 7.91 17.89 -3.34
CA MET A 526 7.08 17.41 -2.24
C MET A 526 7.32 18.21 -0.98
N ILE A 527 6.25 18.53 -0.28
CA ILE A 527 6.24 19.20 1.01
C ILE A 527 5.44 18.35 1.98
N THR A 528 6.03 18.04 3.13
CA THR A 528 5.34 17.44 4.26
C THR A 528 5.57 18.30 5.50
N SER A 529 4.53 18.56 6.27
CA SER A 529 4.57 19.43 7.44
C SER A 529 3.59 18.91 8.50
N SER A 530 4.03 18.85 9.76
CA SER A 530 3.16 18.56 10.90
C SER A 530 3.24 19.71 11.92
N PHE A 531 2.16 19.99 12.64
CA PHE A 531 2.07 21.05 13.62
C PHE A 531 1.02 20.77 14.69
#